data_8b9241645f1a88a027301280789d7d43
#
_entry.id   8b9241645f1a88a027301280789d7d43
#
_cell.length_a   1.000
_cell.length_b   1.000
_cell.length_c   1.000
_cell.angle_alpha   90.00
_cell.angle_beta   90.00
_cell.angle_gamma   90.00
#
_symmetry.space_group_name_H-M   'P 1'
#
loop_
_entity.id
_entity.type
_entity.pdbx_description
1 polymer ?
#
loop_
_entity_poly.entity_id
_entity_poly.type
_entity_poly.pdbx_seq_one_letter_code
_entity_poly.pdbx_strand_id
1 'polypeptide(L)'
;MKKDLERIITENQVDALWISGAAQHNPSMTYFTGTIHVTNADLFVIPGKQPILFHGMMEREEAAKTGYDLISYSRYPLTELLKETSGDQLAANAMRYKKMLEDIGLTKGTVMLYGNREFGPFYSLIRELEDLLPGIHFKGDYDDTIILEARATKDKAELEEIRKMGQITTSVVKRVQ
;
A
#
# COMPACT_ATOMS: atom_id res chain seq x y z
N MET A 1 -11.46 -7.81 2.98
CA MET A 1 -11.21 -6.43 3.44
C MET A 1 -11.90 -6.26 4.78
N LYS A 2 -11.29 -5.58 5.74
CA LYS A 2 -11.84 -5.41 7.09
C LYS A 2 -13.08 -4.54 7.01
N LYS A 3 -14.16 -4.96 7.65
CA LYS A 3 -15.51 -4.37 7.48
C LYS A 3 -15.58 -2.88 7.80
N ASP A 4 -14.73 -2.41 8.73
CA ASP A 4 -14.76 -1.02 9.18
C ASP A 4 -13.89 -0.09 8.31
N LEU A 5 -12.99 -0.63 7.49
CA LEU A 5 -12.03 0.17 6.75
C LEU A 5 -12.68 1.11 5.73
N GLU A 6 -13.69 0.63 5.00
CA GLU A 6 -14.41 1.47 4.03
C GLU A 6 -15.11 2.63 4.72
N ARG A 7 -15.74 2.38 5.87
CA ARG A 7 -16.36 3.42 6.69
C ARG A 7 -15.33 4.44 7.13
N ILE A 8 -14.18 3.98 7.68
CA ILE A 8 -13.12 4.85 8.18
C ILE A 8 -12.55 5.72 7.05
N ILE A 9 -12.27 5.15 5.87
CA ILE A 9 -11.79 5.90 4.70
C ILE A 9 -12.81 6.98 4.31
N THR A 10 -14.09 6.64 4.26
CA THR A 10 -15.17 7.55 3.88
C THR A 10 -15.36 8.68 4.90
N GLU A 11 -15.37 8.36 6.20
CA GLU A 11 -15.48 9.34 7.28
C GLU A 11 -14.34 10.36 7.30
N ASN A 12 -13.14 9.92 6.88
CA ASN A 12 -11.97 10.79 6.72
C ASN A 12 -11.93 11.55 5.38
N GLN A 13 -12.97 11.44 4.54
CA GLN A 13 -13.06 12.10 3.23
C GLN A 13 -11.87 11.76 2.31
N VAL A 14 -11.47 10.50 2.30
CA VAL A 14 -10.40 9.96 1.48
C VAL A 14 -11.00 9.02 0.44
N ASP A 15 -10.54 9.11 -0.80
CA ASP A 15 -11.03 8.27 -1.90
C ASP A 15 -10.20 7.00 -2.09
N ALA A 16 -8.94 7.03 -1.69
CA ALA A 16 -8.06 5.86 -1.74
C ALA A 16 -6.93 5.94 -0.72
N LEU A 17 -6.44 4.78 -0.28
CA LEU A 17 -5.15 4.66 0.41
C LEU A 17 -4.11 4.16 -0.59
N TRP A 18 -2.93 4.74 -0.58
CA TRP A 18 -1.75 4.24 -1.27
C TRP A 18 -0.68 3.90 -0.25
N ILE A 19 -0.42 2.61 -0.10
CA ILE A 19 0.61 2.09 0.79
C ILE A 19 1.80 1.64 -0.08
N SER A 20 2.97 2.24 0.12
CA SER A 20 4.13 2.06 -0.75
C SER A 20 5.35 1.53 0.00
N GLY A 21 6.16 0.72 -0.67
CA GLY A 21 7.42 0.20 -0.16
C GLY A 21 7.49 -1.32 -0.04
N ALA A 22 8.55 -1.82 0.59
CA ALA A 22 8.68 -3.24 0.88
C ALA A 22 7.56 -3.72 1.83
N ALA A 23 7.18 -4.98 1.74
CA ALA A 23 6.24 -5.57 2.71
C ALA A 23 6.89 -5.75 4.09
N GLN A 24 8.19 -6.07 4.09
CA GLN A 24 8.95 -6.22 5.33
C GLN A 24 9.26 -4.86 5.97
N HIS A 25 9.22 -4.81 7.29
CA HIS A 25 9.47 -3.59 8.08
C HIS A 25 8.57 -2.40 7.71
N ASN A 26 7.40 -2.67 7.14
CA ASN A 26 6.39 -1.70 6.77
C ASN A 26 5.06 -2.09 7.46
N PRO A 27 4.78 -1.56 8.67
CA PRO A 27 3.61 -1.96 9.45
C PRO A 27 2.28 -1.74 8.72
N SER A 28 2.18 -0.67 7.93
CA SER A 28 0.99 -0.38 7.14
C SER A 28 0.79 -1.42 6.03
N MET A 29 1.86 -1.78 5.30
CA MET A 29 1.79 -2.82 4.28
C MET A 29 1.47 -4.19 4.91
N THR A 30 2.19 -4.57 5.98
CA THR A 30 1.98 -5.86 6.67
C THR A 30 0.55 -6.01 7.21
N TYR A 31 -0.08 -4.93 7.65
CA TYR A 31 -1.46 -4.95 8.11
C TYR A 31 -2.44 -5.45 7.04
N PHE A 32 -2.22 -5.08 5.79
CA PHE A 32 -3.06 -5.48 4.66
C PHE A 32 -2.64 -6.81 4.05
N THR A 33 -1.34 -7.03 3.90
CA THR A 33 -0.81 -8.15 3.11
C THR A 33 -0.44 -9.37 3.94
N GLY A 34 -0.37 -9.23 5.27
CA GLY A 34 0.22 -10.26 6.12
C GLY A 34 1.75 -10.32 5.93
N THR A 35 2.32 -11.48 6.25
CA THR A 35 3.77 -11.72 6.23
C THR A 35 4.26 -12.21 4.86
N ILE A 36 4.03 -11.44 3.80
CA ILE A 36 4.57 -11.74 2.47
C ILE A 36 5.99 -11.16 2.31
N HIS A 37 6.77 -11.76 1.42
CA HIS A 37 8.13 -11.33 1.10
C HIS A 37 8.18 -10.63 -0.25
N VAL A 38 7.75 -9.35 -0.27
CA VAL A 38 7.81 -8.50 -1.47
C VAL A 38 8.68 -7.29 -1.15
N THR A 39 9.73 -7.09 -1.96
CA THR A 39 10.76 -6.06 -1.70
C THR A 39 10.37 -4.67 -2.20
N ASN A 40 9.47 -4.61 -3.17
CA ASN A 40 8.94 -3.35 -3.68
C ASN A 40 7.50 -3.55 -4.15
N ALA A 41 6.57 -2.87 -3.50
CA ALA A 41 5.15 -2.97 -3.81
C ALA A 41 4.44 -1.63 -3.63
N ASP A 42 3.35 -1.47 -4.36
CA ASP A 42 2.38 -0.40 -4.15
C ASP A 42 1.00 -1.02 -4.03
N LEU A 43 0.39 -0.85 -2.87
CA LEU A 43 -0.96 -1.32 -2.58
C LEU A 43 -1.93 -0.15 -2.63
N PHE A 44 -2.96 -0.28 -3.43
CA PHE A 44 -4.08 0.66 -3.47
C PHE A 44 -5.32 0.03 -2.87
N VAL A 45 -5.92 0.73 -1.90
CA VAL A 45 -7.18 0.35 -1.28
C VAL A 45 -8.20 1.43 -1.63
N ILE A 46 -9.18 1.06 -2.46
CA ILE A 46 -10.24 1.95 -2.95
C ILE A 46 -11.57 1.41 -2.41
N PRO A 47 -12.39 2.21 -1.70
CA PRO A 47 -13.68 1.76 -1.21
C PRO A 47 -14.55 1.12 -2.32
N GLY A 48 -15.18 0.00 -2.00
CA GLY A 48 -16.01 -0.74 -2.95
C GLY A 48 -15.26 -1.56 -4.00
N LYS A 49 -13.90 -1.56 -3.99
CA LYS A 49 -13.08 -2.39 -4.89
C LYS A 49 -12.23 -3.38 -4.10
N GLN A 50 -11.84 -4.47 -4.76
CA GLN A 50 -10.80 -5.36 -4.24
C GLN A 50 -9.47 -4.58 -4.17
N PRO A 51 -8.68 -4.73 -3.09
CA PRO A 51 -7.37 -4.11 -3.04
C PRO A 51 -6.49 -4.54 -4.22
N ILE A 52 -5.70 -3.62 -4.76
CA ILE A 52 -4.86 -3.83 -5.93
C ILE A 52 -3.40 -3.73 -5.50
N LEU A 53 -2.62 -4.79 -5.73
CA LEU A 53 -1.21 -4.85 -5.37
C LEU A 53 -0.35 -4.85 -6.63
N PHE A 54 0.42 -3.79 -6.82
CA PHE A 54 1.48 -3.74 -7.81
C PHE A 54 2.75 -4.39 -7.23
N HIS A 55 3.40 -5.23 -8.04
CA HIS A 55 4.54 -6.03 -7.56
C HIS A 55 5.61 -6.24 -8.64
N GLY A 56 6.83 -6.59 -8.22
CA GLY A 56 7.89 -7.04 -9.10
C GLY A 56 7.54 -8.35 -9.79
N MET A 57 8.03 -8.55 -11.02
CA MET A 57 7.73 -9.76 -11.80
C MET A 57 8.15 -11.05 -11.09
N MET A 58 9.29 -11.05 -10.39
CA MET A 58 9.80 -12.22 -9.69
C MET A 58 9.09 -12.53 -8.37
N GLU A 59 8.24 -11.61 -7.89
CA GLU A 59 7.57 -11.72 -6.58
C GLU A 59 6.08 -12.11 -6.71
N ARG A 60 5.68 -12.53 -7.88
CA ARG A 60 4.28 -12.86 -8.20
C ARG A 60 3.67 -13.91 -7.25
N GLU A 61 4.44 -14.95 -6.92
CA GLU A 61 3.94 -16.03 -6.05
C GLU A 61 3.76 -15.55 -4.61
N GLU A 62 4.65 -14.69 -4.13
CA GLU A 62 4.51 -14.06 -2.81
C GLU A 62 3.31 -13.10 -2.78
N ALA A 63 3.19 -12.26 -3.79
CA ALA A 63 2.05 -11.34 -3.93
C ALA A 63 0.71 -12.09 -4.00
N ALA A 64 0.67 -13.25 -4.66
CA ALA A 64 -0.54 -14.06 -4.81
C ALA A 64 -1.10 -14.58 -3.48
N LYS A 65 -0.28 -14.69 -2.43
CA LYS A 65 -0.73 -15.09 -1.08
C LYS A 65 -1.72 -14.10 -0.46
N THR A 66 -1.75 -12.86 -0.93
CA THR A 66 -2.70 -11.84 -0.45
C THR A 66 -4.14 -12.08 -0.88
N GLY A 67 -4.34 -12.77 -2.01
CA GLY A 67 -5.66 -12.92 -2.64
C GLY A 67 -6.20 -11.63 -3.26
N TYR A 68 -5.37 -10.59 -3.43
CA TYR A 68 -5.73 -9.31 -4.03
C TYR A 68 -5.65 -9.35 -5.56
N ASP A 69 -6.15 -8.30 -6.20
CA ASP A 69 -5.91 -8.07 -7.63
C ASP A 69 -4.44 -7.70 -7.83
N LEU A 70 -3.75 -8.45 -8.68
CA LEU A 70 -2.31 -8.32 -8.88
C LEU A 70 -2.00 -7.68 -10.22
N ILE A 71 -1.13 -6.68 -10.22
CA ILE A 71 -0.61 -6.05 -11.42
C ILE A 71 0.92 -6.03 -11.34
N SER A 72 1.59 -6.62 -12.34
CA SER A 72 3.04 -6.56 -12.42
C SER A 72 3.51 -5.20 -12.92
N TYR A 73 4.57 -4.66 -12.33
CA TYR A 73 5.24 -3.47 -12.84
C TYR A 73 5.77 -3.62 -14.27
N SER A 74 5.98 -4.85 -14.76
CA SER A 74 6.39 -5.10 -16.14
C SER A 74 5.37 -4.65 -17.19
N ARG A 75 4.10 -4.44 -16.77
CA ARG A 75 3.07 -3.84 -17.63
C ARG A 75 3.40 -2.38 -18.02
N TYR A 76 4.25 -1.72 -17.24
CA TYR A 76 4.67 -0.33 -17.43
C TYR A 76 6.20 -0.27 -17.52
N PRO A 77 6.78 -0.65 -18.68
CA PRO A 77 8.23 -0.81 -18.83
C PRO A 77 8.97 0.51 -18.72
N LEU A 78 9.74 0.68 -17.65
CA LEU A 78 10.45 1.93 -17.36
C LEU A 78 11.46 2.29 -18.47
N THR A 79 12.03 1.30 -19.14
CA THR A 79 12.98 1.51 -20.26
C THR A 79 12.35 2.23 -21.45
N GLU A 80 11.07 2.02 -21.70
CA GLU A 80 10.35 2.73 -22.76
C GLU A 80 10.04 4.16 -22.32
N LEU A 81 9.57 4.33 -21.09
CA LEU A 81 9.28 5.64 -20.53
C LEU A 81 10.53 6.53 -20.42
N LEU A 82 11.69 5.94 -20.10
CA LEU A 82 12.97 6.66 -20.12
C LEU A 82 13.34 7.20 -21.50
N LYS A 83 13.01 6.46 -22.57
CA LYS A 83 13.20 6.97 -23.94
C LYS A 83 12.24 8.12 -24.24
N GLU A 84 10.97 8.02 -23.82
CA GLU A 84 9.96 9.07 -24.00
C GLU A 84 10.35 10.37 -23.27
N THR A 85 11.02 10.26 -22.11
CA THR A 85 11.44 11.39 -21.27
C THR A 85 12.89 11.82 -21.49
N SER A 86 13.53 11.38 -22.58
CA SER A 86 14.94 11.72 -22.91
C SER A 86 15.93 11.38 -21.79
N GLY A 87 15.65 10.32 -21.04
CA GLY A 87 16.49 9.82 -19.94
C GLY A 87 16.18 10.43 -18.57
N ASP A 88 15.20 11.32 -18.45
CA ASP A 88 14.76 11.84 -17.15
C ASP A 88 14.07 10.75 -16.33
N GLN A 89 14.73 10.31 -15.25
CA GLN A 89 14.26 9.23 -14.39
C GLN A 89 13.05 9.64 -13.57
N LEU A 90 12.97 10.88 -13.11
CA LEU A 90 11.85 11.36 -12.32
C LEU A 90 10.59 11.43 -13.18
N ALA A 91 10.68 12.08 -14.33
CA ALA A 91 9.58 12.16 -15.29
C ALA A 91 9.12 10.77 -15.77
N ALA A 92 10.06 9.85 -16.07
CA ALA A 92 9.72 8.47 -16.47
C ALA A 92 8.98 7.71 -15.36
N ASN A 93 9.42 7.82 -14.10
CA ASN A 93 8.72 7.21 -12.98
C ASN A 93 7.35 7.86 -12.76
N ALA A 94 7.23 9.16 -12.82
CA ALA A 94 5.94 9.84 -12.69
C ALA A 94 4.95 9.42 -13.79
N MET A 95 5.40 9.34 -15.04
CA MET A 95 4.60 8.80 -16.13
C MET A 95 4.17 7.35 -15.90
N ARG A 96 5.05 6.53 -15.32
CA ARG A 96 4.72 5.15 -14.94
C ARG A 96 3.60 5.11 -13.92
N TYR A 97 3.74 5.85 -12.82
CA TYR A 97 2.70 5.91 -11.80
C TYR A 97 1.40 6.53 -12.29
N LYS A 98 1.47 7.54 -13.17
CA LYS A 98 0.29 8.07 -13.85
C LYS A 98 -0.47 6.97 -14.59
N LYS A 99 0.21 6.19 -15.45
CA LYS A 99 -0.40 5.07 -16.17
C LYS A 99 -0.98 4.01 -15.21
N MET A 100 -0.29 3.72 -14.10
CA MET A 100 -0.79 2.80 -13.07
C MET A 100 -2.09 3.30 -12.43
N LEU A 101 -2.15 4.57 -12.05
CA LEU A 101 -3.33 5.20 -11.44
C LEU A 101 -4.50 5.28 -12.42
N GLU A 102 -4.25 5.62 -13.68
CA GLU A 102 -5.26 5.63 -14.75
C GLU A 102 -5.85 4.22 -14.96
N ASP A 103 -5.02 3.18 -15.01
CA ASP A 103 -5.44 1.79 -15.22
C ASP A 103 -6.34 1.24 -14.10
N ILE A 104 -6.15 1.68 -12.87
CA ILE A 104 -7.02 1.30 -11.74
C ILE A 104 -8.24 2.23 -11.59
N GLY A 105 -8.36 3.24 -12.47
CA GLY A 105 -9.45 4.20 -12.49
C GLY A 105 -9.38 5.25 -11.37
N LEU A 106 -8.17 5.51 -10.86
CA LEU A 106 -7.92 6.53 -9.84
C LEU A 106 -7.33 7.79 -10.52
N THR A 107 -8.21 8.65 -11.04
CA THR A 107 -7.83 9.86 -11.79
C THR A 107 -8.23 11.15 -11.10
N LYS A 108 -8.94 11.06 -10.00
CA LYS A 108 -9.39 12.20 -9.18
C LYS A 108 -9.65 11.78 -7.75
N GLY A 109 -9.68 12.77 -6.85
CA GLY A 109 -9.99 12.57 -5.44
C GLY A 109 -8.79 12.71 -4.53
N THR A 110 -8.99 12.41 -3.25
CA THR A 110 -7.95 12.47 -2.22
C THR A 110 -7.33 11.10 -2.01
N VAL A 111 -6.01 10.99 -2.15
CA VAL A 111 -5.22 9.79 -1.92
C VAL A 111 -4.37 9.97 -0.68
N MET A 112 -4.60 9.15 0.33
CA MET A 112 -3.81 9.16 1.56
C MET A 112 -2.59 8.25 1.42
N LEU A 113 -1.42 8.79 1.73
CA LEU A 113 -0.12 8.13 1.55
C LEU A 113 0.34 7.47 2.85
N TYR A 114 0.71 6.19 2.75
CA TYR A 114 1.29 5.41 3.83
C TYR A 114 2.49 4.60 3.34
N GLY A 115 3.25 4.05 4.27
CA GLY A 115 4.28 3.08 3.97
C GLY A 115 5.68 3.52 4.36
N ASN A 116 6.68 2.90 3.74
CA ASN A 116 8.09 3.13 4.03
C ASN A 116 8.87 3.33 2.73
N ARG A 117 9.17 4.59 2.43
CA ARG A 117 9.94 5.02 1.26
C ARG A 117 11.01 6.02 1.65
N GLU A 118 12.08 6.11 0.88
CA GLU A 118 13.04 7.20 1.00
C GLU A 118 12.34 8.53 0.73
N PHE A 119 12.43 9.43 1.70
CA PHE A 119 11.64 10.66 1.70
C PHE A 119 11.89 11.54 0.46
N GLY A 120 13.16 11.85 0.14
CA GLY A 120 13.49 12.77 -0.95
C GLY A 120 12.98 12.31 -2.31
N PRO A 121 13.36 11.12 -2.80
CA PRO A 121 12.87 10.58 -4.07
C PRO A 121 11.33 10.46 -4.12
N PHE A 122 10.70 10.01 -3.03
CA PHE A 122 9.26 9.85 -3.01
C PHE A 122 8.52 11.19 -3.00
N TYR A 123 9.02 12.18 -2.26
CA TYR A 123 8.46 13.52 -2.27
C TYR A 123 8.53 14.15 -3.68
N SER A 124 9.68 14.03 -4.36
CA SER A 124 9.82 14.53 -5.74
C SER A 124 8.85 13.84 -6.70
N LEU A 125 8.66 12.52 -6.55
CA LEU A 125 7.68 11.77 -7.35
C LEU A 125 6.25 12.27 -7.12
N ILE A 126 5.86 12.50 -5.86
CA ILE A 126 4.50 12.99 -5.54
C ILE A 126 4.27 14.37 -6.15
N ARG A 127 5.25 15.28 -6.06
CA ARG A 127 5.15 16.61 -6.67
C ARG A 127 4.96 16.55 -8.18
N GLU A 128 5.71 15.71 -8.86
CA GLU A 128 5.58 15.50 -10.32
C GLU A 128 4.23 14.87 -10.68
N LEU A 129 3.71 13.97 -9.84
CA LEU A 129 2.40 13.37 -10.03
C LEU A 129 1.25 14.38 -9.84
N GLU A 130 1.36 15.32 -8.91
CA GLU A 130 0.37 16.39 -8.72
C GLU A 130 0.24 17.25 -9.98
N ASP A 131 1.36 17.54 -10.67
CA ASP A 131 1.36 18.29 -11.91
C ASP A 131 0.75 17.47 -13.09
N LEU A 132 1.02 16.16 -13.13
CA LEU A 132 0.52 15.26 -14.17
C LEU A 132 -0.94 14.82 -13.97
N LEU A 133 -1.44 14.85 -12.76
CA LEU A 133 -2.77 14.40 -12.34
C LEU A 133 -3.45 15.46 -11.45
N PRO A 134 -3.79 16.63 -12.00
CA PRO A 134 -4.32 17.76 -11.20
C PRO A 134 -5.69 17.47 -10.53
N GLY A 135 -6.32 16.36 -10.88
CA GLY A 135 -7.54 15.88 -10.22
C GLY A 135 -7.29 15.10 -8.93
N ILE A 136 -6.04 14.70 -8.65
CA ILE A 136 -5.68 13.93 -7.45
C ILE A 136 -5.00 14.86 -6.44
N HIS A 137 -5.42 14.74 -5.18
CA HIS A 137 -4.79 15.40 -4.05
C HIS A 137 -4.10 14.35 -3.17
N PHE A 138 -2.76 14.34 -3.16
CA PHE A 138 -2.00 13.46 -2.29
C PHE A 138 -1.87 14.09 -0.91
N LYS A 139 -2.16 13.29 0.13
CA LYS A 139 -2.07 13.73 1.53
C LYS A 139 -1.24 12.74 2.35
N GLY A 140 -0.42 13.24 3.25
CA GLY A 140 0.17 12.45 4.34
C GLY A 140 -0.75 12.47 5.56
N ASP A 141 -0.71 11.40 6.34
CA ASP A 141 -1.38 11.29 7.63
C ASP A 141 -0.30 11.23 8.72
N TYR A 142 -0.12 12.34 9.44
CA TYR A 142 0.96 12.47 10.43
C TYR A 142 0.82 11.49 11.60
N ASP A 143 -0.41 11.21 12.01
CA ASP A 143 -0.71 10.35 13.17
C ASP A 143 -1.11 8.93 12.77
N ASP A 144 -1.01 8.56 11.48
CA ASP A 144 -1.49 7.28 10.94
C ASP A 144 -2.94 6.96 11.32
N THR A 145 -3.79 7.97 11.43
CA THR A 145 -5.14 7.92 12.03
C THR A 145 -5.99 6.81 11.43
N ILE A 146 -6.08 6.74 10.09
CA ILE A 146 -6.90 5.73 9.38
C ILE A 146 -6.39 4.33 9.66
N ILE A 147 -5.07 4.13 9.61
CA ILE A 147 -4.45 2.81 9.84
C ILE A 147 -4.59 2.40 11.30
N LEU A 148 -4.39 3.31 12.25
CA LEU A 148 -4.53 3.03 13.68
C LEU A 148 -5.97 2.69 14.05
N GLU A 149 -6.95 3.45 13.53
CA GLU A 149 -8.36 3.17 13.75
C GLU A 149 -8.76 1.81 13.15
N ALA A 150 -8.34 1.53 11.91
CA ALA A 150 -8.59 0.25 11.28
C ALA A 150 -7.97 -0.94 12.05
N ARG A 151 -6.83 -0.73 12.71
CA ARG A 151 -6.16 -1.72 13.56
C ARG A 151 -6.75 -1.83 14.97
N ALA A 152 -7.53 -0.85 15.42
CA ALA A 152 -8.12 -0.86 16.76
C ALA A 152 -9.12 -2.02 16.93
N THR A 153 -9.91 -2.32 15.90
CA THR A 153 -10.82 -3.47 15.87
C THR A 153 -10.12 -4.70 15.29
N LYS A 154 -10.41 -5.89 15.89
CA LYS A 154 -9.82 -7.17 15.50
C LYS A 154 -10.90 -8.09 14.92
N ASP A 155 -10.61 -8.69 13.79
CA ASP A 155 -11.46 -9.76 13.25
C ASP A 155 -11.23 -11.09 13.99
N LYS A 156 -12.00 -12.12 13.62
CA LYS A 156 -11.92 -13.42 14.31
C LYS A 156 -10.55 -14.08 14.15
N ALA A 157 -9.93 -13.98 12.97
CA ALA A 157 -8.64 -14.59 12.71
C ALA A 157 -7.53 -13.89 13.54
N GLU A 158 -7.55 -12.56 13.58
CA GLU A 158 -6.64 -11.78 14.43
C GLU A 158 -6.81 -12.11 15.92
N LEU A 159 -8.05 -12.27 16.39
CA LEU A 159 -8.31 -12.67 17.79
C LEU A 159 -7.79 -14.07 18.10
N GLU A 160 -7.88 -15.01 17.16
CA GLU A 160 -7.33 -16.36 17.32
C GLU A 160 -5.81 -16.34 17.43
N GLU A 161 -5.13 -15.58 16.57
CA GLU A 161 -3.66 -15.42 16.65
C GLU A 161 -3.23 -14.74 17.95
N ILE A 162 -3.91 -13.70 18.39
CA ILE A 162 -3.63 -13.03 19.67
C ILE A 162 -3.80 -14.00 20.84
N ARG A 163 -4.86 -14.80 20.85
CA ARG A 163 -5.08 -15.82 21.89
C ARG A 163 -3.99 -16.88 21.91
N LYS A 164 -3.62 -17.38 20.73
CA LYS A 164 -2.54 -18.36 20.59
C LYS A 164 -1.21 -17.81 21.11
N MET A 165 -0.86 -16.58 20.74
CA MET A 165 0.35 -15.93 21.25
C MET A 165 0.30 -15.71 22.78
N GLY A 166 -0.85 -15.31 23.30
CA GLY A 166 -1.07 -15.19 24.74
C GLY A 166 -0.87 -16.53 25.49
N GLN A 167 -1.38 -17.63 24.94
CA GLN A 167 -1.17 -18.97 25.51
C GLN A 167 0.30 -19.40 25.51
N ILE A 168 1.02 -19.15 24.40
CA ILE A 168 2.45 -19.42 24.30
C ILE A 168 3.21 -18.62 25.37
N THR A 169 2.98 -17.32 25.44
CA THR A 169 3.65 -16.43 26.39
C THR A 169 3.41 -16.87 27.84
N THR A 170 2.16 -17.14 28.21
CA THR A 170 1.83 -17.58 29.58
C THR A 170 2.41 -18.96 29.90
N SER A 171 2.51 -19.87 28.92
CA SER A 171 3.14 -21.18 29.13
C SER A 171 4.64 -21.07 29.40
N VAL A 172 5.33 -20.15 28.70
CA VAL A 172 6.76 -19.88 28.94
C VAL A 172 6.98 -19.31 30.34
N VAL A 173 6.20 -18.31 30.75
CA VAL A 173 6.31 -17.71 32.08
C VAL A 173 6.12 -18.78 33.17
N LYS A 174 5.13 -19.67 33.03
CA LYS A 174 4.90 -20.78 34.00
C LYS A 174 6.05 -21.78 34.08
N ARG A 175 6.89 -21.90 33.04
CA ARG A 175 8.05 -22.81 33.05
C ARG A 175 9.29 -22.20 33.73
N VAL A 176 9.33 -20.88 33.86
CA VAL A 176 10.46 -20.16 34.46
C VAL A 176 10.25 -19.89 35.97
N GLN A 177 9.02 -20.00 36.44
CA GLN A 177 8.65 -19.98 37.85
C GLN A 177 8.86 -21.37 38.47
#